data_994f9cb3de3c7f68031448dacd47e1d0
#
_entry.id   994f9cb3de3c7f68031448dacd47e1d0
#
_cell.length_a   1.000
_cell.length_b   1.000
_cell.length_c   1.000
_cell.angle_alpha   90.00
_cell.angle_beta   90.00
_cell.angle_gamma   90.00
#
_symmetry.space_group_name_H-M   'P 1'
#
loop_
_entity.id
_entity.type
_entity.pdbx_description
1 polymer ?
#
loop_
_entity_poly.entity_id
_entity_poly.type
_entity_poly.pdbx_seq_one_letter_code
_entity_poly.pdbx_strand_id
1 'polypeptide(L)'
;MSGLSWEVLVPIAVLGLTAGRETQGHRFEAASPVVSIRDADSYAQQMESEGAVIASFAARRAAIEKQLQAAAAKEGLQPIEDDALLDEVTALVERPNVLTCQFEKEFLDVPQECLILTMKANQKYFPLLDAAGKLTNKFLVVSNIRPADPSAVIGGNERVVRPRLADAKFFFDQDRKKSLMDRIPGLAKVVYHNKLGTQGERVERVAALARAIAEKLGGEALANQADCAAVLSKADLLTDMVGEFPELQGIMGRYYALHDGEPAEIADAIEDRYKPRFA
;
A
#
# COMPACT_ATOMS: atom_id res chain seq x y z
N MET A 1 25.36 -21.33 -6.94
CA MET A 1 24.41 -22.22 -6.23
C MET A 1 25.21 -23.13 -5.32
N SER A 2 25.01 -23.08 -4.02
CA SER A 2 25.66 -24.00 -3.07
C SER A 2 24.71 -25.18 -2.83
N GLY A 3 25.21 -26.39 -2.92
CA GLY A 3 24.50 -27.63 -2.64
C GLY A 3 25.27 -28.45 -1.63
N LEU A 4 25.05 -28.16 -0.33
CA LEU A 4 25.74 -28.83 0.76
C LEU A 4 24.76 -29.62 1.60
N SER A 5 25.17 -30.83 2.01
CA SER A 5 24.56 -31.61 3.07
C SER A 5 25.67 -31.90 4.07
N TRP A 6 25.61 -31.28 5.27
CA TRP A 6 26.71 -31.24 6.24
C TRP A 6 27.98 -30.68 5.58
N GLU A 7 29.06 -31.45 5.55
CA GLU A 7 30.34 -31.08 4.89
C GLU A 7 30.43 -31.57 3.43
N VAL A 8 29.44 -32.34 2.96
CA VAL A 8 29.50 -33.00 1.65
C VAL A 8 28.80 -32.14 0.57
N LEU A 9 29.48 -31.94 -0.54
CA LEU A 9 28.92 -31.32 -1.73
C LEU A 9 27.94 -32.27 -2.41
N VAL A 10 26.67 -31.87 -2.51
CA VAL A 10 25.65 -32.63 -3.25
C VAL A 10 25.80 -32.29 -4.74
N PRO A 11 26.03 -33.29 -5.62
CA PRO A 11 26.21 -33.05 -7.04
C PRO A 11 24.87 -32.73 -7.74
N ILE A 12 24.50 -31.45 -7.71
CA ILE A 12 23.27 -30.97 -8.34
C ILE A 12 23.65 -30.09 -9.54
N ALA A 13 22.97 -30.33 -10.67
CA ALA A 13 23.03 -29.44 -11.84
C ALA A 13 21.63 -29.06 -12.26
N VAL A 14 21.36 -27.75 -12.35
CA VAL A 14 20.06 -27.18 -12.75
C VAL A 14 20.29 -25.99 -13.65
N LEU A 15 19.58 -25.93 -14.76
CA LEU A 15 19.64 -24.83 -15.73
C LEU A 15 21.07 -24.48 -16.21
N GLY A 16 21.91 -25.50 -16.39
CA GLY A 16 23.30 -25.32 -16.82
C GLY A 16 24.28 -24.88 -15.73
N LEU A 17 23.81 -24.75 -14.48
CA LEU A 17 24.63 -24.43 -13.30
C LEU A 17 24.92 -25.70 -12.50
N THR A 18 26.15 -25.85 -12.06
CA THR A 18 26.58 -26.94 -11.19
C THR A 18 26.75 -26.41 -9.76
N ALA A 19 26.25 -27.17 -8.78
CA ALA A 19 26.40 -26.82 -7.37
C ALA A 19 27.86 -26.88 -6.93
N GLY A 20 28.26 -25.93 -6.10
CA GLY A 20 29.60 -25.82 -5.52
C GLY A 20 29.53 -25.35 -4.07
N ARG A 21 30.70 -25.05 -3.49
CA ARG A 21 30.80 -24.47 -2.15
C ARG A 21 30.74 -22.95 -2.13
N GLU A 22 30.91 -22.33 -3.30
CA GLU A 22 30.98 -20.88 -3.42
C GLU A 22 29.62 -20.27 -3.65
N THR A 23 29.36 -19.15 -2.99
CA THR A 23 28.20 -18.29 -3.20
C THR A 23 28.65 -16.83 -3.19
N GLN A 24 27.80 -15.94 -3.69
CA GLN A 24 28.10 -14.51 -3.65
C GLN A 24 27.53 -13.88 -2.38
N GLY A 25 28.33 -13.02 -1.77
CA GLY A 25 27.88 -12.14 -0.71
C GLY A 25 27.12 -10.92 -1.25
N HIS A 26 26.70 -10.06 -0.35
CA HIS A 26 26.03 -8.81 -0.66
C HIS A 26 26.90 -7.93 -1.57
N ARG A 27 26.34 -7.48 -2.68
CA ARG A 27 27.07 -6.81 -3.76
C ARG A 27 27.92 -5.61 -3.32
N PHE A 28 27.45 -4.86 -2.31
CA PHE A 28 28.08 -3.61 -1.89
C PHE A 28 28.70 -3.67 -0.49
N GLU A 29 28.32 -4.63 0.35
CA GLU A 29 28.69 -4.66 1.77
C GLU A 29 29.46 -5.92 2.19
N ALA A 30 29.53 -6.94 1.34
CA ALA A 30 30.33 -8.12 1.63
C ALA A 30 31.83 -7.78 1.70
N ALA A 31 32.52 -8.38 2.68
CA ALA A 31 33.97 -8.25 2.79
C ALA A 31 34.71 -8.86 1.60
N SER A 32 34.14 -9.94 1.01
CA SER A 32 34.58 -10.55 -0.23
C SER A 32 33.38 -10.83 -1.14
N PRO A 33 33.49 -10.62 -2.45
CA PRO A 33 32.39 -10.91 -3.39
C PRO A 33 31.96 -12.38 -3.36
N VAL A 34 32.90 -13.29 -3.07
CA VAL A 34 32.67 -14.73 -3.01
C VAL A 34 32.89 -15.22 -1.59
N VAL A 35 31.90 -15.97 -1.09
CA VAL A 35 31.95 -16.65 0.21
C VAL A 35 32.06 -18.15 -0.04
N SER A 36 33.12 -18.78 0.47
CA SER A 36 33.31 -20.23 0.41
C SER A 36 32.72 -20.88 1.65
N ILE A 37 31.60 -21.57 1.49
CA ILE A 37 30.85 -22.18 2.58
C ILE A 37 31.56 -23.43 3.09
N ARG A 38 31.85 -23.49 4.37
CA ARG A 38 32.55 -24.60 5.02
C ARG A 38 31.68 -25.85 5.10
N ASP A 39 30.48 -25.67 5.63
CA ASP A 39 29.49 -26.73 5.85
C ASP A 39 28.07 -26.12 5.84
N ALA A 40 27.04 -26.96 5.83
CA ALA A 40 25.67 -26.54 5.80
C ALA A 40 25.23 -25.82 7.08
N ASP A 41 25.74 -26.24 8.22
CA ASP A 41 25.35 -25.70 9.53
C ASP A 41 25.88 -24.28 9.75
N SER A 42 27.07 -23.98 9.22
CA SER A 42 27.71 -22.66 9.28
C SER A 42 27.18 -21.68 8.24
N TYR A 43 26.35 -22.13 7.28
CA TYR A 43 25.92 -21.32 6.14
C TYR A 43 25.36 -19.97 6.54
N ALA A 44 24.35 -19.95 7.42
CA ALA A 44 23.68 -18.71 7.83
C ALA A 44 24.65 -17.73 8.52
N GLN A 45 25.49 -18.23 9.40
CA GLN A 45 26.47 -17.43 10.12
C GLN A 45 27.57 -16.88 9.19
N GLN A 46 28.09 -17.71 8.26
CA GLN A 46 29.07 -17.22 7.27
C GLN A 46 28.46 -16.18 6.34
N MET A 47 27.24 -16.40 5.87
CA MET A 47 26.55 -15.42 5.02
C MET A 47 26.37 -14.07 5.74
N GLU A 48 26.07 -14.08 7.02
CA GLU A 48 25.91 -12.85 7.80
C GLU A 48 27.26 -12.16 8.05
N SER A 49 28.29 -12.90 8.50
CA SER A 49 29.58 -12.33 8.90
C SER A 49 30.50 -11.99 7.74
N GLU A 50 30.58 -12.84 6.71
CA GLU A 50 31.47 -12.68 5.55
C GLU A 50 30.74 -12.12 4.35
N GLY A 51 29.51 -12.61 4.11
CA GLY A 51 28.69 -12.25 2.97
C GLY A 51 27.82 -11.01 3.17
N ALA A 52 27.67 -10.50 4.39
CA ALA A 52 26.78 -9.40 4.72
C ALA A 52 25.31 -9.65 4.27
N VAL A 53 24.83 -10.91 4.40
CA VAL A 53 23.48 -11.34 4.03
C VAL A 53 22.83 -12.05 5.22
N ILE A 54 21.66 -11.61 5.64
CA ILE A 54 20.81 -12.34 6.58
C ILE A 54 20.04 -13.41 5.79
N ALA A 55 20.54 -14.63 5.75
CA ALA A 55 20.02 -15.69 4.87
C ALA A 55 18.60 -16.15 5.25
N SER A 56 18.29 -16.22 6.55
CA SER A 56 16.97 -16.63 7.04
C SER A 56 15.92 -15.55 6.79
N PHE A 57 14.84 -15.89 6.07
CA PHE A 57 13.70 -14.99 5.86
C PHE A 57 13.09 -14.53 7.18
N ALA A 58 12.84 -15.47 8.11
CA ALA A 58 12.25 -15.15 9.41
C ALA A 58 13.14 -14.21 10.25
N ALA A 59 14.46 -14.45 10.28
CA ALA A 59 15.40 -13.57 10.97
C ALA A 59 15.47 -12.19 10.33
N ARG A 60 15.46 -12.13 9.01
CA ARG A 60 15.48 -10.87 8.24
C ARG A 60 14.19 -10.07 8.43
N ARG A 61 13.01 -10.74 8.41
CA ARG A 61 11.71 -10.13 8.72
C ARG A 61 11.70 -9.51 10.12
N ALA A 62 12.12 -10.27 11.13
CA ALA A 62 12.20 -9.78 12.50
C ALA A 62 13.19 -8.60 12.66
N ALA A 63 14.30 -8.62 11.92
CA ALA A 63 15.26 -7.51 11.91
C ALA A 63 14.66 -6.23 11.28
N ILE A 64 13.87 -6.36 10.20
CA ILE A 64 13.17 -5.23 9.57
C ILE A 64 12.12 -4.67 10.54
N GLU A 65 11.25 -5.52 11.07
CA GLU A 65 10.19 -5.12 12.01
C GLU A 65 10.76 -4.36 13.21
N LYS A 66 11.81 -4.90 13.85
CA LYS A 66 12.51 -4.23 14.96
C LYS A 66 13.06 -2.86 14.56
N GLN A 67 13.65 -2.74 13.36
CA GLN A 67 14.18 -1.47 12.87
C GLN A 67 13.08 -0.47 12.56
N LEU A 68 11.94 -0.90 11.95
CA LEU A 68 10.78 -0.04 11.68
C LEU A 68 10.23 0.54 12.98
N GLN A 69 10.01 -0.30 14.01
CA GLN A 69 9.53 0.14 15.32
C GLN A 69 10.51 1.11 15.98
N ALA A 70 11.81 0.81 15.96
CA ALA A 70 12.83 1.67 16.53
C ALA A 70 12.96 3.03 15.83
N ALA A 71 12.83 3.05 14.50
CA ALA A 71 12.87 4.28 13.70
C ALA A 71 11.62 5.14 13.96
N ALA A 72 10.44 4.54 13.98
CA ALA A 72 9.20 5.24 14.26
C ALA A 72 9.17 5.80 15.70
N ALA A 73 9.62 5.03 16.69
CA ALA A 73 9.68 5.47 18.08
C ALA A 73 10.59 6.69 18.29
N LYS A 74 11.68 6.83 17.53
CA LYS A 74 12.54 8.03 17.58
C LYS A 74 11.81 9.30 17.15
N GLU A 75 10.81 9.14 16.28
CA GLU A 75 9.96 10.24 15.80
C GLU A 75 8.71 10.44 16.67
N GLY A 76 8.46 9.57 17.66
CA GLY A 76 7.23 9.56 18.45
C GLY A 76 6.01 9.13 17.64
N LEU A 77 6.22 8.33 16.59
CA LEU A 77 5.22 7.90 15.61
C LEU A 77 5.12 6.37 15.58
N GLN A 78 4.17 5.85 14.80
CA GLN A 78 3.95 4.43 14.58
C GLN A 78 3.96 4.11 13.08
N PRO A 79 4.65 3.03 12.64
CA PRO A 79 4.54 2.60 11.26
C PRO A 79 3.16 1.97 11.03
N ILE A 80 2.66 2.03 9.80
CA ILE A 80 1.46 1.27 9.44
C ILE A 80 1.70 -0.22 9.67
N GLU A 81 0.67 -0.92 10.12
CA GLU A 81 0.68 -2.38 10.24
C GLU A 81 0.27 -3.00 8.90
N ASP A 82 1.19 -3.73 8.25
CA ASP A 82 0.94 -4.41 6.99
C ASP A 82 1.92 -5.59 6.84
N ASP A 83 1.45 -6.77 7.21
CA ASP A 83 2.23 -8.00 7.14
C ASP A 83 2.62 -8.38 5.71
N ALA A 84 1.72 -8.15 4.74
CA ALA A 84 1.98 -8.45 3.35
C ALA A 84 3.09 -7.56 2.78
N LEU A 85 3.07 -6.26 3.10
CA LEU A 85 4.14 -5.33 2.73
C LEU A 85 5.46 -5.71 3.40
N LEU A 86 5.42 -6.08 4.68
CA LEU A 86 6.62 -6.50 5.42
C LEU A 86 7.23 -7.77 4.82
N ASP A 87 6.41 -8.75 4.46
CA ASP A 87 6.87 -9.99 3.80
C ASP A 87 7.46 -9.71 2.41
N GLU A 88 6.81 -8.86 1.61
CA GLU A 88 7.30 -8.45 0.31
C GLU A 88 8.66 -7.75 0.43
N VAL A 89 8.79 -6.76 1.30
CA VAL A 89 10.03 -6.02 1.52
C VAL A 89 11.13 -6.96 2.06
N THR A 90 10.77 -7.91 2.93
CA THR A 90 11.71 -8.92 3.42
C THR A 90 12.32 -9.75 2.28
N ALA A 91 11.54 -10.05 1.23
CA ALA A 91 12.04 -10.78 0.07
C ALA A 91 12.95 -9.92 -0.84
N LEU A 92 12.82 -8.59 -0.79
CA LEU A 92 13.55 -7.67 -1.67
C LEU A 92 14.94 -7.27 -1.14
N VAL A 93 15.23 -7.46 0.14
CA VAL A 93 16.48 -7.03 0.76
C VAL A 93 17.23 -8.20 1.39
N GLU A 94 18.56 -8.13 1.42
CA GLU A 94 19.45 -9.12 2.01
C GLU A 94 20.03 -8.64 3.35
N ARG A 95 20.27 -7.32 3.46
CA ARG A 95 20.80 -6.63 4.63
C ARG A 95 20.01 -5.35 4.93
N PRO A 96 18.89 -5.47 5.63
CA PRO A 96 17.98 -4.35 5.82
C PRO A 96 18.59 -3.23 6.66
N ASN A 97 18.36 -2.00 6.22
CA ASN A 97 18.68 -0.78 6.92
C ASN A 97 17.52 0.20 6.77
N VAL A 98 16.84 0.51 7.86
CA VAL A 98 15.67 1.40 7.85
C VAL A 98 16.11 2.85 7.94
N LEU A 99 15.61 3.67 7.02
CA LEU A 99 15.86 5.10 6.94
C LEU A 99 14.54 5.87 7.04
N THR A 100 14.57 6.99 7.76
CA THR A 100 13.44 7.93 7.84
C THR A 100 13.57 8.96 6.74
N CYS A 101 12.49 9.09 5.95
CA CYS A 101 12.34 10.07 4.88
C CYS A 101 11.10 10.94 5.13
N GLN A 102 10.96 12.04 4.40
CA GLN A 102 9.83 12.96 4.52
C GLN A 102 9.41 13.51 3.17
N PHE A 103 8.18 14.01 3.13
CA PHE A 103 7.63 14.75 2.00
C PHE A 103 7.02 16.07 2.45
N GLU A 104 6.65 16.92 1.51
CA GLU A 104 6.09 18.24 1.80
C GLU A 104 4.71 18.12 2.44
N LYS A 105 4.47 18.86 3.53
CA LYS A 105 3.24 18.80 4.32
C LYS A 105 1.97 19.15 3.53
N GLU A 106 2.10 19.90 2.44
CA GLU A 106 0.97 20.28 1.59
C GLU A 106 0.24 19.07 0.96
N PHE A 107 0.93 17.93 0.81
CA PHE A 107 0.29 16.71 0.32
C PHE A 107 -0.69 16.11 1.33
N LEU A 108 -0.59 16.44 2.62
CA LEU A 108 -1.51 15.97 3.66
C LEU A 108 -2.94 16.52 3.52
N ASP A 109 -3.18 17.44 2.60
CA ASP A 109 -4.52 17.89 2.22
C ASP A 109 -5.28 16.83 1.41
N VAL A 110 -4.56 15.87 0.82
CA VAL A 110 -5.15 14.70 0.14
C VAL A 110 -5.56 13.67 1.18
N PRO A 111 -6.68 12.95 1.00
CA PRO A 111 -7.06 11.86 1.89
C PRO A 111 -5.91 10.89 2.16
N GLN A 112 -5.69 10.57 3.42
CA GLN A 112 -4.53 9.77 3.82
C GLN A 112 -4.51 8.37 3.17
N GLU A 113 -5.67 7.79 2.89
CA GLU A 113 -5.79 6.49 2.24
C GLU A 113 -5.17 6.49 0.85
N CYS A 114 -5.29 7.60 0.11
CA CYS A 114 -4.66 7.79 -1.20
C CYS A 114 -3.13 7.81 -1.08
N LEU A 115 -2.62 8.60 -0.14
CA LEU A 115 -1.17 8.75 0.06
C LEU A 115 -0.54 7.46 0.59
N ILE A 116 -1.20 6.79 1.53
CA ILE A 116 -0.77 5.49 2.07
C ILE A 116 -0.70 4.46 0.95
N LEU A 117 -1.76 4.34 0.14
CA LEU A 117 -1.80 3.38 -0.96
C LEU A 117 -0.70 3.68 -2.00
N THR A 118 -0.54 4.94 -2.39
CA THR A 118 0.53 5.38 -3.31
C THR A 118 1.92 4.98 -2.82
N MET A 119 2.23 5.22 -1.55
CA MET A 119 3.53 4.90 -0.97
C MET A 119 3.76 3.38 -0.85
N LYS A 120 2.73 2.62 -0.47
CA LYS A 120 2.81 1.16 -0.32
C LYS A 120 2.89 0.45 -1.66
N ALA A 121 1.96 0.72 -2.56
CA ALA A 121 1.81 -0.03 -3.81
C ALA A 121 3.00 0.16 -4.74
N ASN A 122 3.44 1.40 -4.94
CA ASN A 122 4.46 1.73 -5.93
C ASN A 122 5.89 1.64 -5.39
N GLN A 123 6.13 2.06 -4.13
CA GLN A 123 7.47 2.25 -3.61
C GLN A 123 7.83 1.34 -2.42
N LYS A 124 6.87 0.57 -1.90
CA LYS A 124 7.07 -0.32 -0.76
C LYS A 124 7.56 0.40 0.49
N TYR A 125 7.11 1.65 0.68
CA TYR A 125 7.40 2.46 1.85
C TYR A 125 6.42 2.17 2.98
N PHE A 126 6.85 2.45 4.22
CA PHE A 126 6.04 2.35 5.43
C PHE A 126 5.69 3.76 5.92
N PRO A 127 4.50 4.30 5.61
CA PRO A 127 4.03 5.56 6.15
C PRO A 127 4.01 5.58 7.67
N LEU A 128 4.24 6.75 8.27
CA LEU A 128 4.21 6.93 9.71
C LEU A 128 2.93 7.67 10.13
N LEU A 129 2.26 7.11 11.13
CA LEU A 129 1.05 7.63 11.73
C LEU A 129 1.34 8.23 13.10
N ASP A 130 0.58 9.26 13.48
CA ASP A 130 0.57 9.79 14.84
C ASP A 130 -0.26 8.91 15.80
N ALA A 131 -0.33 9.30 17.06
CA ALA A 131 -1.05 8.57 18.11
C ALA A 131 -2.58 8.50 17.86
N ALA A 132 -3.12 9.35 17.00
CA ALA A 132 -4.53 9.34 16.60
C ALA A 132 -4.77 8.51 15.33
N GLY A 133 -3.74 7.84 14.80
CA GLY A 133 -3.83 7.09 13.54
C GLY A 133 -3.85 7.95 12.29
N LYS A 134 -3.49 9.23 12.41
CA LYS A 134 -3.43 10.16 11.28
C LYS A 134 -2.07 10.12 10.62
N LEU A 135 -2.08 10.12 9.27
CA LEU A 135 -0.86 10.15 8.46
C LEU A 135 -0.04 11.42 8.75
N THR A 136 1.25 11.23 8.96
CA THR A 136 2.23 12.33 9.02
C THR A 136 2.97 12.47 7.70
N ASN A 137 3.78 13.52 7.55
CA ASN A 137 4.61 13.69 6.36
C ASN A 137 5.93 12.90 6.41
N LYS A 138 6.00 11.86 7.24
CA LYS A 138 7.17 11.00 7.37
C LYS A 138 6.86 9.57 6.95
N PHE A 139 7.84 8.90 6.41
CA PHE A 139 7.76 7.50 6.02
C PHE A 139 9.10 6.80 6.20
N LEU A 140 9.07 5.48 6.29
CA LEU A 140 10.26 4.66 6.43
C LEU A 140 10.52 3.89 5.13
N VAL A 141 11.80 3.80 4.81
CA VAL A 141 12.32 3.05 3.67
C VAL A 141 13.23 1.94 4.19
N VAL A 142 13.06 0.73 3.70
CA VAL A 142 13.99 -0.37 3.98
C VAL A 142 15.02 -0.43 2.85
N SER A 143 16.18 0.14 3.12
CA SER A 143 17.32 0.10 2.20
C SER A 143 18.07 -1.21 2.31
N ASN A 144 18.60 -1.72 1.18
CA ASN A 144 19.48 -2.89 1.17
C ASN A 144 20.96 -2.53 1.38
N ILE A 145 21.27 -1.29 1.71
CA ILE A 145 22.64 -0.81 1.99
C ILE A 145 22.66 0.07 3.24
N ARG A 146 23.81 0.10 3.90
CA ARG A 146 24.08 0.98 5.06
C ARG A 146 25.27 1.89 4.78
N PRO A 147 25.10 2.94 3.97
CA PRO A 147 26.18 3.88 3.70
C PRO A 147 26.55 4.65 4.96
N ALA A 148 27.81 5.11 5.04
CA ALA A 148 28.27 5.96 6.15
C ALA A 148 27.50 7.30 6.19
N ASP A 149 27.16 7.86 5.03
CA ASP A 149 26.25 9.00 4.87
C ASP A 149 24.99 8.54 4.10
N PRO A 150 23.84 8.44 4.76
CA PRO A 150 22.59 8.02 4.13
C PRO A 150 21.87 9.14 3.35
N SER A 151 22.35 10.39 3.37
CA SER A 151 21.67 11.57 2.80
C SER A 151 21.28 11.41 1.34
N ALA A 152 22.15 10.78 0.53
CA ALA A 152 21.89 10.54 -0.88
C ALA A 152 20.75 9.52 -1.09
N VAL A 153 20.67 8.49 -0.23
CA VAL A 153 19.59 7.48 -0.27
C VAL A 153 18.28 8.10 0.16
N ILE A 154 18.27 8.83 1.27
CA ILE A 154 17.10 9.56 1.79
C ILE A 154 16.58 10.53 0.72
N GLY A 155 17.39 11.45 0.25
CA GLY A 155 17.00 12.42 -0.77
C GLY A 155 16.60 11.80 -2.10
N GLY A 156 17.15 10.63 -2.44
CA GLY A 156 16.73 9.83 -3.59
C GLY A 156 15.28 9.36 -3.46
N ASN A 157 14.92 8.76 -2.32
CA ASN A 157 13.59 8.26 -2.05
C ASN A 157 12.56 9.42 -1.91
N GLU A 158 12.92 10.53 -1.29
CA GLU A 158 12.08 11.72 -1.21
C GLU A 158 11.78 12.31 -2.60
N ARG A 159 12.77 12.34 -3.50
CA ARG A 159 12.56 12.76 -4.89
C ARG A 159 11.66 11.81 -5.69
N VAL A 160 11.71 10.51 -5.41
CA VAL A 160 10.87 9.51 -6.10
C VAL A 160 9.42 9.56 -5.63
N VAL A 161 9.18 9.78 -4.32
CA VAL A 161 7.80 9.83 -3.80
C VAL A 161 7.07 11.10 -4.20
N ARG A 162 7.77 12.24 -4.28
CA ARG A 162 7.17 13.55 -4.56
C ARG A 162 6.28 13.60 -5.80
N PRO A 163 6.71 13.19 -7.01
CA PRO A 163 5.84 13.20 -8.18
C PRO A 163 4.62 12.28 -8.02
N ARG A 164 4.74 11.17 -7.32
CA ARG A 164 3.62 10.26 -7.06
C ARG A 164 2.55 10.90 -6.16
N LEU A 165 2.98 11.61 -5.12
CA LEU A 165 2.07 12.36 -4.25
C LEU A 165 1.47 13.59 -4.99
N ALA A 166 2.25 14.22 -5.88
CA ALA A 166 1.76 15.30 -6.72
C ALA A 166 0.68 14.82 -7.71
N ASP A 167 0.84 13.63 -8.30
CA ASP A 167 -0.18 13.02 -9.15
C ASP A 167 -1.47 12.74 -8.35
N ALA A 168 -1.35 12.15 -7.15
CA ALA A 168 -2.50 11.92 -6.28
C ALA A 168 -3.21 13.24 -5.91
N LYS A 169 -2.45 14.29 -5.58
CA LYS A 169 -3.01 15.61 -5.30
C LYS A 169 -3.70 16.21 -6.53
N PHE A 170 -3.11 16.07 -7.69
CA PHE A 170 -3.70 16.53 -8.95
C PHE A 170 -5.05 15.85 -9.22
N PHE A 171 -5.13 14.52 -9.13
CA PHE A 171 -6.39 13.78 -9.31
C PHE A 171 -7.44 14.22 -8.30
N PHE A 172 -7.06 14.32 -7.02
CA PHE A 172 -7.97 14.78 -5.98
C PHE A 172 -8.53 16.18 -6.25
N ASP A 173 -7.68 17.12 -6.65
CA ASP A 173 -8.09 18.50 -6.97
C ASP A 173 -8.93 18.58 -8.26
N GLN A 174 -8.66 17.74 -9.28
CA GLN A 174 -9.48 17.68 -10.50
C GLN A 174 -10.86 17.08 -10.22
N ASP A 175 -10.90 15.98 -9.45
CA ASP A 175 -12.15 15.29 -9.15
C ASP A 175 -13.15 16.17 -8.39
N ARG A 176 -12.69 17.05 -7.52
CA ARG A 176 -13.52 17.99 -6.74
C ARG A 176 -14.14 19.13 -7.58
N LYS A 177 -13.74 19.29 -8.84
CA LYS A 177 -14.33 20.30 -9.74
C LYS A 177 -15.68 19.90 -10.29
N LYS A 178 -16.06 18.64 -10.16
CA LYS A 178 -17.32 18.09 -10.64
C LYS A 178 -17.94 17.22 -9.54
N SER A 179 -19.19 17.51 -9.16
CA SER A 179 -19.88 16.78 -8.12
C SER A 179 -20.10 15.29 -8.45
N LEU A 180 -20.33 14.47 -7.45
CA LEU A 180 -20.73 13.08 -7.64
C LEU A 180 -22.04 12.98 -8.41
N MET A 181 -23.01 13.86 -8.12
CA MET A 181 -24.31 13.91 -8.80
C MET A 181 -24.14 14.16 -10.31
N ASP A 182 -23.26 15.06 -10.71
CA ASP A 182 -22.99 15.36 -12.13
C ASP A 182 -22.31 14.20 -12.88
N ARG A 183 -21.76 13.22 -12.15
CA ARG A 183 -21.13 12.03 -12.72
C ARG A 183 -22.13 10.90 -12.99
N ILE A 184 -23.30 10.89 -12.34
CA ILE A 184 -24.30 9.81 -12.44
C ILE A 184 -24.65 9.44 -13.89
N PRO A 185 -24.89 10.38 -14.81
CA PRO A 185 -25.22 10.01 -16.20
C PRO A 185 -24.12 9.18 -16.89
N GLY A 186 -22.87 9.34 -16.47
CA GLY A 186 -21.74 8.59 -16.99
C GLY A 186 -21.77 7.09 -16.63
N LEU A 187 -22.46 6.70 -15.56
CA LEU A 187 -22.59 5.31 -15.14
C LEU A 187 -23.33 4.42 -16.18
N ALA A 188 -24.12 5.04 -17.05
CA ALA A 188 -24.76 4.35 -18.17
C ALA A 188 -23.75 3.76 -19.19
N LYS A 189 -22.49 4.26 -19.18
CA LYS A 189 -21.41 3.76 -20.04
C LYS A 189 -20.52 2.73 -19.35
N VAL A 190 -20.68 2.50 -18.05
CA VAL A 190 -19.90 1.54 -17.28
C VAL A 190 -20.63 0.22 -17.26
N VAL A 191 -20.07 -0.79 -17.92
CA VAL A 191 -20.64 -2.14 -17.93
C VAL A 191 -20.53 -2.75 -16.54
N TYR A 192 -21.68 -3.16 -15.98
CA TYR A 192 -21.71 -3.96 -14.76
C TYR A 192 -21.60 -5.46 -15.07
N HIS A 193 -22.43 -5.93 -15.97
CA HIS A 193 -22.43 -7.33 -16.40
C HIS A 193 -23.14 -7.46 -17.75
N ASN A 194 -22.64 -8.30 -18.65
CA ASN A 194 -23.14 -8.43 -20.03
C ASN A 194 -24.64 -8.73 -20.14
N LYS A 195 -25.22 -9.44 -19.14
CA LYS A 195 -26.66 -9.79 -19.12
C LYS A 195 -27.49 -8.90 -18.18
N LEU A 196 -26.84 -8.18 -17.25
CA LEU A 196 -27.52 -7.37 -16.23
C LEU A 196 -27.42 -5.86 -16.47
N GLY A 197 -26.71 -5.49 -17.55
CA GLY A 197 -26.61 -4.11 -18.00
C GLY A 197 -25.49 -3.31 -17.37
N THR A 198 -25.70 -2.01 -17.25
CA THR A 198 -24.73 -1.02 -16.82
C THR A 198 -24.74 -0.77 -15.32
N GLN A 199 -23.74 -0.05 -14.81
CA GLN A 199 -23.75 0.44 -13.42
C GLN A 199 -24.89 1.43 -13.19
N GLY A 200 -25.26 2.25 -14.18
CA GLY A 200 -26.41 3.14 -14.08
C GLY A 200 -27.71 2.38 -13.79
N GLU A 201 -28.04 1.40 -14.62
CA GLU A 201 -29.23 0.55 -14.42
C GLU A 201 -29.18 -0.21 -13.08
N ARG A 202 -28.00 -0.62 -12.63
CA ARG A 202 -27.84 -1.26 -11.33
C ARG A 202 -28.11 -0.29 -10.18
N VAL A 203 -27.61 0.93 -10.27
CA VAL A 203 -27.81 1.98 -9.26
C VAL A 203 -29.30 2.31 -9.14
N GLU A 204 -30.04 2.45 -10.25
CA GLU A 204 -31.49 2.67 -10.22
C GLU A 204 -32.25 1.56 -9.49
N ARG A 205 -31.92 0.28 -9.76
CA ARG A 205 -32.53 -0.84 -9.05
C ARG A 205 -32.21 -0.84 -7.55
N VAL A 206 -30.96 -0.54 -7.19
CA VAL A 206 -30.53 -0.47 -5.77
C VAL A 206 -31.21 0.70 -5.06
N ALA A 207 -31.31 1.87 -5.68
CA ALA A 207 -31.95 3.05 -5.12
C ALA A 207 -33.46 2.79 -4.84
N ALA A 208 -34.16 2.20 -5.80
CA ALA A 208 -35.57 1.85 -5.61
C ALA A 208 -35.79 0.88 -4.44
N LEU A 209 -34.93 -0.12 -4.28
CA LEU A 209 -34.99 -1.07 -3.16
C LEU A 209 -34.63 -0.39 -1.82
N ALA A 210 -33.55 0.40 -1.80
CA ALA A 210 -33.12 1.12 -0.59
C ALA A 210 -34.21 2.06 -0.09
N ARG A 211 -34.82 2.83 -0.99
CA ARG A 211 -35.94 3.72 -0.69
C ARG A 211 -37.13 2.96 -0.09
N ALA A 212 -37.58 1.89 -0.73
CA ALA A 212 -38.73 1.10 -0.30
C ALA A 212 -38.53 0.42 1.07
N ILE A 213 -37.30 -0.02 1.37
CA ILE A 213 -36.94 -0.59 2.68
C ILE A 213 -36.91 0.51 3.74
N ALA A 214 -36.21 1.61 3.46
CA ALA A 214 -36.02 2.72 4.39
C ALA A 214 -37.34 3.39 4.76
N GLU A 215 -38.29 3.52 3.82
CA GLU A 215 -39.64 4.04 4.07
C GLU A 215 -40.36 3.22 5.13
N LYS A 216 -40.25 1.89 5.08
CA LYS A 216 -40.88 0.99 6.08
C LYS A 216 -40.19 1.04 7.44
N LEU A 217 -38.91 1.34 7.49
CA LEU A 217 -38.10 1.35 8.70
C LEU A 217 -38.15 2.70 9.45
N GLY A 218 -38.16 3.82 8.71
CA GLY A 218 -38.02 5.16 9.30
C GLY A 218 -38.77 6.25 8.56
N GLY A 219 -39.68 5.89 7.65
CA GLY A 219 -40.51 6.84 6.91
C GLY A 219 -39.79 7.62 5.82
N GLU A 220 -40.46 8.68 5.33
CA GLU A 220 -40.01 9.42 4.13
C GLU A 220 -38.61 10.07 4.26
N ALA A 221 -38.28 10.55 5.45
CA ALA A 221 -36.95 11.18 5.65
C ALA A 221 -35.83 10.19 5.46
N LEU A 222 -35.92 9.00 6.06
CA LEU A 222 -34.93 7.94 5.88
C LEU A 222 -34.93 7.39 4.45
N ALA A 223 -36.11 7.31 3.82
CA ALA A 223 -36.24 6.88 2.42
C ALA A 223 -35.46 7.81 1.46
N ASN A 224 -35.56 9.13 1.67
CA ASN A 224 -34.84 10.12 0.88
C ASN A 224 -33.32 10.03 1.07
N GLN A 225 -32.83 9.83 2.30
CA GLN A 225 -31.42 9.63 2.58
C GLN A 225 -30.88 8.34 1.94
N ALA A 226 -31.60 7.24 2.07
CA ALA A 226 -31.20 5.95 1.50
C ALA A 226 -31.19 5.96 -0.03
N ASP A 227 -32.16 6.64 -0.65
CA ASP A 227 -32.20 6.85 -2.10
C ASP A 227 -30.97 7.65 -2.58
N CYS A 228 -30.67 8.79 -1.95
CA CYS A 228 -29.52 9.61 -2.26
C CYS A 228 -28.21 8.83 -2.11
N ALA A 229 -28.00 8.14 -0.99
CA ALA A 229 -26.82 7.32 -0.76
C ALA A 229 -26.66 6.22 -1.82
N ALA A 230 -27.77 5.56 -2.20
CA ALA A 230 -27.77 4.52 -3.23
C ALA A 230 -27.42 5.08 -4.62
N VAL A 231 -28.00 6.23 -4.99
CA VAL A 231 -27.73 6.91 -6.26
C VAL A 231 -26.26 7.31 -6.37
N LEU A 232 -25.69 7.90 -5.32
CA LEU A 232 -24.30 8.36 -5.33
C LEU A 232 -23.27 7.24 -5.18
N SER A 233 -23.67 6.06 -4.70
CA SER A 233 -22.79 4.98 -4.22
C SER A 233 -21.79 4.42 -5.21
N LYS A 234 -21.91 4.73 -6.50
CA LYS A 234 -21.00 4.28 -7.57
C LYS A 234 -20.47 5.41 -8.44
N ALA A 235 -20.78 6.65 -8.09
CA ALA A 235 -20.36 7.81 -8.87
C ALA A 235 -18.85 8.01 -8.86
N ASP A 236 -18.18 7.58 -7.79
CA ASP A 236 -16.73 7.63 -7.64
C ASP A 236 -15.96 6.73 -8.62
N LEU A 237 -16.60 5.74 -9.24
CA LEU A 237 -16.02 4.97 -10.35
C LEU A 237 -15.64 5.84 -11.57
N LEU A 238 -16.20 7.03 -11.66
CA LEU A 238 -15.97 7.98 -12.76
C LEU A 238 -15.01 9.10 -12.36
N THR A 239 -14.30 8.93 -11.26
CA THR A 239 -13.27 9.85 -10.80
C THR A 239 -11.90 9.39 -11.28
N ASP A 240 -10.98 10.34 -11.48
CA ASP A 240 -9.62 10.04 -11.91
C ASP A 240 -8.88 9.27 -10.81
N MET A 241 -9.12 9.62 -9.53
CA MET A 241 -8.52 8.94 -8.38
C MET A 241 -8.89 7.46 -8.32
N VAL A 242 -10.18 7.11 -8.48
CA VAL A 242 -10.62 5.70 -8.46
C VAL A 242 -10.22 4.98 -9.74
N GLY A 243 -10.09 5.70 -10.86
CA GLY A 243 -9.54 5.15 -12.10
C GLY A 243 -8.09 4.69 -11.94
N GLU A 244 -7.26 5.46 -11.24
CA GLU A 244 -5.87 5.12 -10.94
C GLU A 244 -5.76 4.11 -9.78
N PHE A 245 -6.57 4.27 -8.74
CA PHE A 245 -6.57 3.44 -7.53
C PHE A 245 -7.94 2.80 -7.27
N PRO A 246 -8.27 1.69 -7.95
CA PRO A 246 -9.59 1.02 -7.80
C PRO A 246 -9.92 0.58 -6.38
N GLU A 247 -8.91 0.36 -5.54
CA GLU A 247 -9.05 -0.02 -4.13
C GLU A 247 -9.71 1.09 -3.29
N LEU A 248 -9.66 2.33 -3.77
CA LEU A 248 -10.24 3.49 -3.09
C LEU A 248 -11.74 3.69 -3.36
N GLN A 249 -12.39 2.78 -4.11
CA GLN A 249 -13.84 2.81 -4.32
C GLN A 249 -14.58 2.87 -2.99
N GLY A 250 -15.56 3.75 -2.89
CA GLY A 250 -16.34 4.02 -1.69
C GLY A 250 -15.62 4.96 -0.72
N ILE A 251 -14.33 4.78 -0.46
CA ILE A 251 -13.52 5.70 0.35
C ILE A 251 -13.54 7.08 -0.30
N MET A 252 -13.18 7.17 -1.56
CA MET A 252 -13.21 8.44 -2.30
C MET A 252 -14.63 8.96 -2.50
N GLY A 253 -15.59 8.07 -2.71
CA GLY A 253 -17.01 8.43 -2.75
C GLY A 253 -17.46 9.17 -1.49
N ARG A 254 -17.03 8.72 -0.30
CA ARG A 254 -17.27 9.39 0.97
C ARG A 254 -16.65 10.79 1.02
N TYR A 255 -15.37 10.93 0.68
CA TYR A 255 -14.69 12.22 0.70
C TYR A 255 -15.31 13.23 -0.28
N TYR A 256 -15.67 12.78 -1.48
CA TYR A 256 -16.32 13.64 -2.47
C TYR A 256 -17.76 14.00 -2.11
N ALA A 257 -18.53 13.08 -1.52
CA ALA A 257 -19.86 13.38 -1.01
C ALA A 257 -19.83 14.48 0.08
N LEU A 258 -18.91 14.38 1.04
CA LEU A 258 -18.69 15.41 2.05
C LEU A 258 -18.28 16.76 1.43
N HIS A 259 -17.41 16.73 0.40
CA HIS A 259 -17.00 17.93 -0.33
C HIS A 259 -18.17 18.59 -1.06
N ASP A 260 -19.07 17.79 -1.62
CA ASP A 260 -20.27 18.24 -2.34
C ASP A 260 -21.35 18.77 -1.39
N GLY A 261 -21.15 18.64 -0.07
CA GLY A 261 -22.08 19.12 0.96
C GLY A 261 -23.14 18.11 1.40
N GLU A 262 -22.97 16.83 1.03
CA GLU A 262 -23.87 15.77 1.51
C GLU A 262 -23.72 15.52 3.02
N PRO A 263 -24.80 15.15 3.72
CA PRO A 263 -24.74 14.76 5.12
C PRO A 263 -23.76 13.59 5.37
N ALA A 264 -23.16 13.58 6.57
CA ALA A 264 -22.18 12.55 6.94
C ALA A 264 -22.75 11.12 6.83
N GLU A 265 -24.02 10.93 7.19
CA GLU A 265 -24.70 9.64 7.12
C GLU A 265 -24.79 9.11 5.66
N ILE A 266 -25.00 9.99 4.69
CA ILE A 266 -25.01 9.63 3.27
C ILE A 266 -23.60 9.30 2.81
N ALA A 267 -22.61 10.10 3.18
CA ALA A 267 -21.23 9.89 2.83
C ALA A 267 -20.70 8.56 3.42
N ASP A 268 -20.98 8.28 4.69
CA ASP A 268 -20.60 7.04 5.37
C ASP A 268 -21.29 5.83 4.73
N ALA A 269 -22.56 5.93 4.34
CA ALA A 269 -23.28 4.85 3.64
C ALA A 269 -22.67 4.52 2.26
N ILE A 270 -22.10 5.50 1.55
CA ILE A 270 -21.38 5.29 0.30
C ILE A 270 -20.14 4.42 0.52
N GLU A 271 -19.39 4.64 1.59
CA GLU A 271 -18.22 3.84 1.95
C GLU A 271 -18.61 2.48 2.51
N ASP A 272 -19.57 2.42 3.45
CA ASP A 272 -19.94 1.23 4.21
C ASP A 272 -20.53 0.13 3.35
N ARG A 273 -21.12 0.46 2.21
CA ARG A 273 -21.60 -0.56 1.26
C ARG A 273 -20.50 -1.50 0.74
N TYR A 274 -19.24 -1.14 0.91
CA TYR A 274 -18.10 -1.97 0.54
C TYR A 274 -17.56 -2.80 1.71
N LYS A 275 -18.13 -2.65 2.90
CA LYS A 275 -17.69 -3.36 4.11
C LYS A 275 -18.55 -4.61 4.36
N PRO A 276 -17.97 -5.72 4.83
CA PRO A 276 -16.52 -5.95 4.92
C PRO A 276 -15.88 -6.09 3.54
N ARG A 277 -14.71 -5.48 3.34
CA ARG A 277 -13.99 -5.56 2.06
C ARG A 277 -13.35 -6.92 1.84
N PHE A 278 -12.97 -7.56 2.93
CA PHE A 278 -12.37 -8.89 2.94
C PHE A 278 -13.11 -9.73 3.98
N ALA A 279 -13.42 -10.96 3.62
CA ALA A 279 -14.05 -11.95 4.50
C ALA A 279 -13.01 -12.97 4.98
#